data_36889a8eeb900270b126f8b59b306c1c
#
_entry.id   36889a8eeb900270b126f8b59b306c1c
#
_cell.length_a   1.000
_cell.length_b   1.000
_cell.length_c   1.000
_cell.angle_alpha   90.00
_cell.angle_beta   90.00
_cell.angle_gamma   90.00
#
_symmetry.space_group_name_H-M   'P 1'
#
loop_
_entity.id
_entity.type
_entity.pdbx_description
1 polymer ?
#
loop_
_entity_poly.entity_id
_entity_poly.type
_entity_poly.pdbx_seq_one_letter_code
_entity_poly.pdbx_strand_id
1 'polypeptide(L)'
;QKVALCGVSGAFLAPQAVASGADLFLTGEIKYHDYFSFEDRILMTEIGHYESEQYTKEIFYSIIREMFPGLDVQATRVNTNPIKYL
;
A
#
# COMPACT_ATOMS: atom_id res chain seq x y z
N GLN A 1 15.35 14.40 5.25
CA GLN A 1 14.26 13.93 4.36
C GLN A 1 13.38 12.92 5.10
N LYS A 2 12.08 13.04 4.88
CA LYS A 2 11.11 12.21 5.58
C LYS A 2 10.10 11.66 4.57
N VAL A 3 9.85 10.35 4.64
CA VAL A 3 8.89 9.66 3.79
C VAL A 3 7.76 9.10 4.66
N ALA A 4 6.52 9.39 4.29
CA ALA A 4 5.35 8.80 4.91
C ALA A 4 4.79 7.71 4.00
N LEU A 5 4.42 6.59 4.56
CA LEU A 5 3.86 5.48 3.80
C LEU A 5 2.53 5.04 4.37
N CYS A 6 1.63 4.62 3.48
CA CYS A 6 0.38 3.97 3.88
C CYS A 6 -0.03 3.01 2.77
N GLY A 7 -0.25 1.75 3.10
CA GLY A 7 -0.72 0.78 2.10
C GLY A 7 -2.15 1.05 1.67
N VAL A 8 -2.61 0.29 0.69
CA VAL A 8 -3.96 0.32 0.16
C VAL A 8 -4.30 1.70 -0.43
N SER A 9 -5.29 2.38 0.12
CA SER A 9 -5.78 3.66 -0.36
C SER A 9 -5.67 4.67 0.78
N GLY A 10 -4.46 5.15 1.01
CA GLY A 10 -4.12 5.96 2.18
C GLY A 10 -4.17 7.47 1.98
N ALA A 11 -4.69 7.96 0.85
CA ALA A 11 -4.68 9.39 0.55
C ALA A 11 -5.36 10.24 1.63
N PHE A 12 -6.33 9.69 2.36
CA PHE A 12 -7.00 10.39 3.47
C PHE A 12 -6.05 10.76 4.62
N LEU A 13 -4.85 10.13 4.67
CA LEU A 13 -3.82 10.45 5.66
C LEU A 13 -2.81 11.48 5.16
N ALA A 14 -2.98 11.99 3.94
CA ALA A 14 -2.05 13.00 3.40
C ALA A 14 -1.96 14.25 4.28
N PRO A 15 -3.06 14.78 4.89
CA PRO A 15 -2.93 15.91 5.79
C PRO A 15 -1.99 15.65 6.97
N GLN A 16 -2.02 14.46 7.54
CA GLN A 16 -1.12 14.08 8.63
C GLN A 16 0.32 13.96 8.16
N ALA A 17 0.53 13.45 6.95
CA ALA A 17 1.87 13.37 6.37
C ALA A 17 2.46 14.77 6.17
N VAL A 18 1.68 15.70 5.66
CA VAL A 18 2.09 17.11 5.52
C VAL A 18 2.40 17.71 6.88
N ALA A 19 1.52 17.52 7.86
CA ALA A 19 1.68 18.07 9.21
C ALA A 19 2.93 17.50 9.90
N SER A 20 3.33 16.26 9.59
CA SER A 20 4.53 15.65 10.16
C SER A 20 5.82 16.11 9.49
N GLY A 21 5.74 16.93 8.45
CA GLY A 21 6.91 17.42 7.73
C GLY A 21 7.47 16.44 6.71
N ALA A 22 6.67 15.48 6.24
CA ALA A 22 7.12 14.54 5.22
C ALA A 22 7.31 15.24 3.87
N ASP A 23 8.34 14.83 3.16
CA ASP A 23 8.66 15.35 1.82
C ASP A 23 7.97 14.54 0.73
N LEU A 24 7.69 13.27 1.01
CA LEU A 24 7.07 12.34 0.08
C LEU A 24 6.04 11.51 0.81
N PHE A 25 4.89 11.29 0.17
CA PHE A 25 3.85 10.39 0.64
C PHE A 25 3.65 9.29 -0.38
N LEU A 26 3.83 8.04 0.05
CA LEU A 26 3.71 6.88 -0.81
C LEU A 26 2.56 6.00 -0.35
N THR A 27 1.63 5.71 -1.26
CA THR A 27 0.48 4.88 -0.96
C THR A 27 0.12 4.00 -2.16
N GLY A 28 -0.78 3.04 -1.97
CA GLY A 28 -1.17 2.11 -3.02
C GLY A 28 -2.06 2.73 -4.08
N GLU A 29 -2.94 3.65 -3.69
CA GLU A 29 -3.92 4.20 -4.61
C GLU A 29 -4.24 5.64 -4.22
N ILE A 30 -4.24 6.54 -5.21
CA ILE A 30 -4.55 7.96 -5.03
C ILE A 30 -5.60 8.35 -6.07
N LYS A 31 -6.68 8.97 -5.61
CA LYS A 31 -7.72 9.46 -6.52
C LYS A 31 -7.26 10.72 -7.23
N TYR A 32 -7.80 10.96 -8.40
CA TYR A 32 -7.47 12.08 -9.25
C TYR A 32 -7.43 13.42 -8.47
N HIS A 33 -8.46 13.68 -7.68
CA HIS A 33 -8.57 14.94 -6.93
C HIS A 33 -7.53 15.09 -5.82
N ASP A 34 -7.08 13.98 -5.24
CA ASP A 34 -6.14 14.01 -4.13
C ASP A 34 -4.76 14.53 -4.55
N TYR A 35 -4.37 14.27 -5.80
CA TYR A 35 -3.11 14.82 -6.32
C TYR A 35 -3.10 16.34 -6.29
N PHE A 36 -4.20 16.96 -6.71
CA PHE A 36 -4.28 18.43 -6.79
C PHE A 36 -4.38 19.07 -5.41
N SER A 37 -4.97 18.39 -4.45
CA SER A 37 -5.13 18.93 -3.10
C SER A 37 -3.80 19.18 -2.40
N PHE A 38 -2.76 18.45 -2.76
CA PHE A 38 -1.46 18.48 -2.06
C PHE A 38 -0.27 18.73 -2.98
N GLU A 39 -0.48 19.11 -4.24
CA GLU A 39 0.59 19.17 -5.25
C GLU A 39 1.74 20.12 -4.89
N ASP A 40 1.47 21.18 -4.14
CA ASP A 40 2.48 22.16 -3.73
C ASP A 40 3.01 21.92 -2.32
N ARG A 41 2.60 20.84 -1.65
CA ARG A 41 2.93 20.60 -0.24
C ARG A 41 3.80 19.38 -0.02
N ILE A 42 3.57 18.35 -0.82
CA ILE A 42 4.23 17.06 -0.64
C ILE A 42 4.20 16.31 -1.98
N LEU A 43 5.24 15.54 -2.24
CA LEU A 43 5.26 14.68 -3.42
C LEU A 43 4.38 13.46 -3.19
N MET A 44 3.27 13.36 -3.92
CA MET A 44 2.36 12.22 -3.85
C MET A 44 2.81 11.14 -4.81
N THR A 45 2.97 9.93 -4.32
CA THR A 45 3.46 8.80 -5.11
C THR A 45 2.53 7.60 -4.96
N GLU A 46 2.11 7.05 -6.08
CA GLU A 46 1.23 5.88 -6.13
C GLU A 46 2.00 4.67 -6.66
N ILE A 47 1.92 3.55 -5.94
CA ILE A 47 2.59 2.30 -6.37
C ILE A 47 1.62 1.26 -6.90
N GLY A 48 0.33 1.50 -6.82
CA GLY A 48 -0.71 0.56 -7.22
C GLY A 48 -1.30 -0.19 -6.03
N HIS A 49 -2.61 -0.38 -6.07
CA HIS A 49 -3.33 -1.08 -5.00
C HIS A 49 -2.85 -2.52 -4.86
N TYR A 50 -2.83 -3.26 -5.97
CA TYR A 50 -2.36 -4.64 -5.98
C TYR A 50 -0.91 -4.73 -5.49
N GLU A 51 -0.03 -3.88 -6.00
CA GLU A 51 1.40 -3.89 -5.69
C GLU A 51 1.65 -3.63 -4.21
N SER A 52 0.83 -2.78 -3.58
CA SER A 52 0.98 -2.49 -2.15
C SER A 52 0.52 -3.64 -1.26
N GLU A 53 -0.30 -4.55 -1.77
CA GLU A 53 -0.91 -5.63 -0.98
C GLU A 53 -0.48 -7.03 -1.39
N GLN A 54 0.26 -7.20 -2.47
CA GLN A 54 0.54 -8.51 -3.05
C GLN A 54 1.20 -9.51 -2.09
N TYR A 55 1.89 -9.04 -1.07
CA TYR A 55 2.57 -9.90 -0.10
C TYR A 55 1.74 -10.21 1.15
N THR A 56 0.53 -9.67 1.25
CA THR A 56 -0.32 -9.88 2.43
C THR A 56 -0.64 -11.35 2.65
N LYS A 57 -0.88 -12.12 1.58
CA LYS A 57 -1.18 -13.54 1.68
C LYS A 57 -0.01 -14.33 2.29
N GLU A 58 1.22 -13.97 1.98
CA GLU A 58 2.41 -14.62 2.54
C GLU A 58 2.57 -14.29 4.02
N ILE A 59 2.25 -13.06 4.42
CA ILE A 59 2.27 -12.66 5.82
C ILE A 59 1.26 -13.48 6.62
N PHE A 60 0.02 -13.60 6.14
CA PHE A 60 -1.00 -14.42 6.78
C PHE A 60 -0.62 -15.89 6.81
N TYR A 61 -0.09 -16.41 5.71
CA TYR A 61 0.37 -17.78 5.64
C TYR A 61 1.42 -18.07 6.72
N SER A 62 2.41 -17.20 6.86
CA SER A 62 3.48 -17.37 7.86
C SER A 62 2.94 -17.32 9.29
N ILE A 63 2.02 -16.40 9.59
CA ILE A 63 1.43 -16.27 10.92
C ILE A 63 0.62 -17.53 11.27
N ILE A 64 -0.20 -18.00 10.35
CA ILE A 64 -1.06 -19.17 10.59
C ILE A 64 -0.20 -20.42 10.80
N ARG A 65 0.87 -20.60 10.03
CA ARG A 65 1.77 -21.74 10.18
C ARG A 65 2.50 -21.72 11.53
N GLU A 66 2.86 -20.54 11.99
CA GLU A 66 3.53 -20.41 13.28
C GLU A 66 2.58 -20.69 14.44
N MET A 67 1.33 -20.22 14.36
CA MET A 67 0.34 -20.39 15.43
C MET A 67 -0.28 -21.79 15.43
N PHE A 68 -0.42 -22.42 14.27
CA PHE A 68 -1.09 -23.73 14.13
C PHE A 68 -0.25 -24.65 13.25
N PRO A 69 0.88 -25.19 13.77
CA PRO A 69 1.83 -25.95 12.93
C PRO A 69 1.24 -27.21 12.27
N GLY A 70 0.18 -27.78 12.86
CA GLY A 70 -0.46 -28.98 12.33
C GLY A 70 -1.56 -28.72 11.30
N LEU A 71 -1.87 -27.45 11.03
CA LEU A 71 -2.94 -27.07 10.09
C LEU A 71 -2.42 -27.08 8.66
N ASP A 72 -3.20 -27.66 7.74
CA ASP A 72 -2.89 -27.62 6.32
C ASP A 72 -3.30 -26.26 5.76
N VAL A 73 -2.32 -25.42 5.42
CA VAL A 73 -2.54 -24.05 4.94
C VAL A 73 -1.89 -23.92 3.58
N GLN A 74 -2.60 -23.32 2.64
CA GLN A 74 -2.09 -23.09 1.29
C GLN A 74 -2.31 -21.62 0.89
N ALA A 75 -1.30 -21.01 0.27
CA ALA A 75 -1.42 -19.67 -0.30
C ALA A 75 -1.77 -19.78 -1.78
N THR A 76 -2.76 -19.02 -2.23
CA THR A 76 -3.13 -19.00 -3.64
C THR A 76 -1.99 -18.46 -4.52
N ARG A 77 -1.87 -19.00 -5.72
CA ARG A 77 -0.92 -18.51 -6.74
C ARG A 77 -1.64 -17.74 -7.85
N VAL A 78 -2.94 -17.54 -7.72
CA VAL A 78 -3.71 -16.80 -8.72
C VAL A 78 -3.32 -15.34 -8.66
N ASN A 79 -3.00 -14.77 -9.82
CA ASN A 79 -2.71 -13.34 -9.95
C ASN A 79 -4.00 -12.62 -10.32
N THR A 80 -4.47 -11.77 -9.42
CA THR A 80 -5.71 -11.01 -9.61
C THR A 80 -5.49 -9.57 -10.04
N ASN A 81 -4.25 -9.21 -10.39
CA ASN A 81 -3.96 -7.84 -10.84
C ASN A 81 -4.66 -7.57 -12.18
N PRO A 82 -5.62 -6.63 -12.23
CA PRO A 82 -6.32 -6.33 -13.47
C PRO A 82 -5.51 -5.47 -14.44
N ILE A 83 -4.43 -4.85 -13.94
CA ILE A 83 -3.60 -3.94 -14.72
C ILE A 83 -2.53 -4.73 -15.46
N LYS A 84 -2.36 -4.43 -16.73
CA LYS A 84 -1.32 -5.03 -17.57
C LYS A 84 -0.30 -3.94 -17.91
N TYR A 85 0.96 -4.28 -17.80
CA TYR A 85 2.06 -3.37 -18.14
C TYR A 85 2.68 -3.80 -19.48
N LEU A 86 2.88 -2.84 -20.35
CA LEU A 86 3.45 -3.08 -21.69
C LEU A 86 4.97 -2.96 -21.66
#